data_cf332835d93d52fc9612ebe488924c5e
#
_entry.id   cf332835d93d52fc9612ebe488924c5e
#
_cell.length_a   1.000
_cell.length_b   1.000
_cell.length_c   1.000
_cell.angle_alpha   90.00
_cell.angle_beta   90.00
_cell.angle_gamma   90.00
#
_symmetry.space_group_name_H-M   'P 1'
#
loop_
_entity.id
_entity.type
_entity.pdbx_description
1 polymer ?
#
loop_
_entity_poly.entity_id
_entity_poly.type
_entity_poly.pdbx_seq_one_letter_code
_entity_poly.pdbx_strand_id
1 'polypeptide(L)'
;IYQMHTPNYREGIRMEMDKFTCSDNTRMNWLKKGAKMLKPLLELLKMKLLKVGSFLNIDETWCRIRVKIKGDGTKLGHYFKKYIWILINKIEQVAYFLYDNDENDSRGYRPISSFLSGFKGTLESDAYVVYKQLTKEHPDILHCICWAHVRAKFQYAFEISKEEDAAWYRNQIDYLY
;
A
#
# COMPACT_ATOMS: atom_id res chain seq x y z
N ILE A 1 -7.13 10.88 -16.22
CA ILE A 1 -6.62 11.14 -14.83
C ILE A 1 -5.67 10.02 -14.45
N TYR A 2 -6.10 8.76 -14.35
CA TYR A 2 -5.25 7.65 -13.88
C TYR A 2 -4.07 7.35 -14.79
N GLN A 3 -4.29 7.20 -16.07
CA GLN A 3 -3.26 6.87 -17.05
C GLN A 3 -2.18 7.97 -17.18
N MET A 4 -2.59 9.22 -17.09
CA MET A 4 -1.70 10.39 -17.25
C MET A 4 -1.21 10.94 -15.91
N HIS A 5 -1.54 10.30 -14.79
CA HIS A 5 -1.24 10.78 -13.44
C HIS A 5 -1.65 12.23 -13.18
N THR A 6 -2.71 12.68 -13.86
CA THR A 6 -3.16 14.07 -13.81
C THR A 6 -4.09 14.30 -12.62
N PRO A 7 -3.77 15.21 -11.68
CA PRO A 7 -4.68 15.57 -10.60
C PRO A 7 -6.02 16.12 -11.14
N ASN A 8 -7.12 15.84 -10.43
CA ASN A 8 -8.46 16.27 -10.82
C ASN A 8 -8.56 17.77 -11.12
N TYR A 9 -7.82 18.61 -10.38
CA TYR A 9 -7.72 20.05 -10.60
C TYR A 9 -7.12 20.37 -11.98
N ARG A 10 -5.99 19.76 -12.34
CA ARG A 10 -5.35 19.99 -13.64
C ARG A 10 -6.20 19.50 -14.80
N GLU A 11 -6.95 18.41 -14.60
CA GLU A 11 -7.90 17.93 -15.60
C GLU A 11 -9.02 18.96 -15.85
N GLY A 12 -9.47 19.65 -14.79
CA GLY A 12 -10.40 20.76 -14.93
C GLY A 12 -9.88 21.88 -15.81
N ILE A 13 -8.65 22.33 -15.58
CA ILE A 13 -8.00 23.35 -16.43
C ILE A 13 -7.90 22.89 -17.89
N ARG A 14 -7.52 21.63 -18.12
CA ARG A 14 -7.43 21.09 -19.47
C ARG A 14 -8.79 21.08 -20.18
N MET A 15 -9.85 20.66 -19.49
CA MET A 15 -11.21 20.70 -20.03
C MET A 15 -11.64 22.11 -20.40
N GLU A 16 -11.29 23.11 -19.57
CA GLU A 16 -11.57 24.52 -19.88
C GLU A 16 -10.83 25.01 -21.14
N MET A 17 -9.59 24.61 -21.33
CA MET A 17 -8.84 24.88 -22.58
C MET A 17 -9.53 24.27 -23.79
N ASP A 18 -10.13 23.10 -23.65
CA ASP A 18 -10.95 22.44 -24.67
C ASP A 18 -12.36 23.01 -24.78
N LYS A 19 -12.64 24.16 -24.14
CA LYS A 19 -13.94 24.85 -24.08
C LYS A 19 -15.06 24.02 -23.44
N PHE A 20 -14.68 23.06 -22.59
CA PHE A 20 -15.61 22.24 -21.83
C PHE A 20 -15.55 22.59 -20.34
N THR A 21 -16.56 23.29 -19.86
CA THR A 21 -16.64 23.70 -18.45
C THR A 21 -17.33 22.62 -17.60
N CYS A 22 -16.64 22.12 -16.58
CA CYS A 22 -17.18 21.11 -15.68
C CYS A 22 -16.72 21.39 -14.24
N SER A 23 -17.68 21.44 -13.32
CA SER A 23 -17.36 21.68 -11.90
C SER A 23 -16.53 20.53 -11.28
N ASP A 24 -15.70 20.86 -10.28
CA ASP A 24 -14.95 19.86 -9.51
C ASP A 24 -15.86 18.77 -8.93
N ASN A 25 -17.03 19.16 -8.40
CA ASN A 25 -17.99 18.21 -7.85
C ASN A 25 -18.52 17.25 -8.92
N THR A 26 -18.77 17.72 -10.12
CA THR A 26 -19.24 16.88 -11.22
C THR A 26 -18.17 15.87 -11.61
N ARG A 27 -16.90 16.30 -11.79
CA ARG A 27 -15.77 15.42 -12.07
C ARG A 27 -15.58 14.39 -10.98
N MET A 28 -15.63 14.79 -9.70
CA MET A 28 -15.53 13.87 -8.57
C MET A 28 -16.68 12.85 -8.53
N ASN A 29 -17.88 13.25 -8.90
CA ASN A 29 -19.01 12.32 -8.99
C ASN A 29 -18.85 11.32 -10.12
N TRP A 30 -18.29 11.70 -11.26
CA TRP A 30 -17.96 10.77 -12.34
C TRP A 30 -16.91 9.77 -11.89
N LEU A 31 -15.85 10.21 -11.23
CA LEU A 31 -14.83 9.31 -10.68
C LEU A 31 -15.43 8.31 -9.68
N LYS A 32 -16.30 8.76 -8.78
CA LYS A 32 -17.00 7.89 -7.83
C LYS A 32 -17.89 6.86 -8.53
N LYS A 33 -18.62 7.26 -9.56
CA LYS A 33 -19.45 6.35 -10.35
C LYS A 33 -18.58 5.32 -11.09
N GLY A 34 -17.52 5.75 -11.75
CA GLY A 34 -16.55 4.86 -12.40
C GLY A 34 -15.93 3.86 -11.44
N ALA A 35 -15.49 4.30 -10.26
CA ALA A 35 -14.93 3.42 -9.23
C ALA A 35 -15.96 2.36 -8.76
N LYS A 36 -17.24 2.74 -8.60
CA LYS A 36 -18.30 1.77 -8.27
C LYS A 36 -18.51 0.72 -9.37
N MET A 37 -18.44 1.12 -10.64
CA MET A 37 -18.56 0.20 -11.77
C MET A 37 -17.38 -0.78 -11.85
N LEU A 38 -16.19 -0.35 -11.42
CA LEU A 38 -14.98 -1.18 -11.41
C LEU A 38 -14.88 -2.10 -10.17
N LYS A 39 -15.78 -1.99 -9.20
CA LYS A 39 -15.74 -2.82 -7.97
C LYS A 39 -15.71 -4.34 -8.24
N PRO A 40 -16.49 -4.91 -9.18
CA PRO A 40 -16.39 -6.33 -9.49
C PRO A 40 -15.01 -6.75 -10.01
N LEU A 41 -14.36 -5.88 -10.78
CA LEU A 41 -12.99 -6.13 -11.26
C LEU A 41 -11.99 -6.15 -10.10
N LEU A 42 -12.17 -5.30 -9.10
CA LEU A 42 -11.34 -5.28 -7.90
C LEU A 42 -11.41 -6.59 -7.12
N GLU A 43 -12.60 -7.19 -7.00
CA GLU A 43 -12.78 -8.51 -6.38
C GLU A 43 -12.07 -9.62 -7.19
N LEU A 44 -12.16 -9.60 -8.51
CA LEU A 44 -11.43 -10.53 -9.37
C LEU A 44 -9.92 -10.39 -9.23
N LEU A 45 -9.41 -9.15 -9.15
CA LEU A 45 -8.00 -8.88 -8.90
C LEU A 45 -7.56 -9.40 -7.52
N LYS A 46 -8.41 -9.25 -6.50
CA LYS A 46 -8.14 -9.80 -5.16
C LYS A 46 -8.07 -11.34 -5.20
N MET A 47 -9.02 -11.99 -5.86
CA MET A 47 -9.00 -13.45 -6.03
C MET A 47 -7.72 -13.92 -6.74
N LYS A 48 -7.30 -13.23 -7.78
CA LYS A 48 -6.09 -13.52 -8.53
C LYS A 48 -4.84 -13.28 -7.69
N LEU A 49 -4.80 -12.19 -6.93
CA LEU A 49 -3.72 -11.86 -6.00
C LEU A 49 -3.54 -12.97 -4.95
N LEU A 50 -4.64 -13.40 -4.31
CA LEU A 50 -4.66 -14.32 -3.17
C LEU A 50 -4.80 -15.80 -3.59
N LYS A 51 -4.43 -16.15 -4.81
CA LYS A 51 -4.43 -17.52 -5.29
C LYS A 51 -3.62 -18.43 -4.36
N VAL A 52 -4.17 -19.58 -4.03
CA VAL A 52 -3.53 -20.56 -3.15
C VAL A 52 -2.15 -20.96 -3.68
N GLY A 53 -1.16 -20.99 -2.81
CA GLY A 53 0.24 -21.30 -3.16
C GLY A 53 1.03 -20.13 -3.74
N SER A 54 0.42 -18.93 -3.83
CA SER A 54 1.11 -17.75 -4.34
C SER A 54 2.21 -17.26 -3.40
N PHE A 55 3.19 -16.58 -4.02
CA PHE A 55 4.20 -15.78 -3.34
C PHE A 55 3.81 -14.31 -3.44
N LEU A 56 3.54 -13.68 -2.29
CA LEU A 56 3.14 -12.27 -2.19
C LEU A 56 4.27 -11.44 -1.58
N ASN A 57 4.61 -10.34 -2.23
CA ASN A 57 5.37 -9.27 -1.59
C ASN A 57 4.38 -8.26 -1.00
N ILE A 58 4.62 -7.85 0.23
CA ILE A 58 3.82 -6.84 0.92
C ILE A 58 4.71 -5.79 1.58
N ASP A 59 4.30 -4.56 1.46
CA ASP A 59 4.91 -3.41 2.14
C ASP A 59 3.85 -2.35 2.42
N GLU A 60 4.10 -1.44 3.36
CA GLU A 60 3.20 -0.34 3.63
C GLU A 60 3.90 1.02 3.49
N THR A 61 3.16 1.98 2.96
CA THR A 61 3.58 3.36 2.91
C THR A 61 2.55 4.27 3.56
N TRP A 62 2.98 5.39 4.08
CA TRP A 62 2.06 6.36 4.69
C TRP A 62 1.69 7.48 3.73
N CYS A 63 0.48 8.01 3.91
CA CYS A 63 0.02 9.20 3.21
C CYS A 63 -0.67 10.16 4.17
N ARG A 64 -0.69 11.45 3.82
CA ARG A 64 -1.50 12.45 4.53
C ARG A 64 -2.86 12.59 3.89
N ILE A 65 -3.90 12.42 4.69
CA ILE A 65 -5.27 12.64 4.26
C ILE A 65 -5.85 13.83 5.00
N ARG A 66 -6.46 14.73 4.26
CA ARG A 66 -7.18 15.88 4.83
C ARG A 66 -8.65 15.56 4.94
N VAL A 67 -9.16 15.58 6.15
CA VAL A 67 -10.58 15.35 6.45
C VAL A 67 -11.18 16.61 7.03
N LYS A 68 -12.33 17.04 6.50
CA LYS A 68 -13.15 18.10 7.11
C LYS A 68 -14.07 17.46 8.11
N ILE A 69 -13.90 17.82 9.37
CA ILE A 69 -14.80 17.40 10.46
C ILE A 69 -15.93 18.41 10.52
N LYS A 70 -17.17 17.94 10.42
CA LYS A 70 -18.34 18.84 10.54
C LYS A 70 -18.43 19.37 11.97
N GLY A 71 -18.53 20.69 12.12
CA GLY A 71 -18.77 21.34 13.42
C GLY A 71 -17.51 21.75 14.19
N ASP A 72 -16.30 21.51 13.68
CA ASP A 72 -15.06 21.92 14.36
C ASP A 72 -14.63 23.37 14.14
N GLY A 73 -15.40 24.12 13.34
CA GLY A 73 -15.14 25.53 13.02
C GLY A 73 -13.94 25.78 12.11
N THR A 74 -13.17 24.74 11.74
CA THR A 74 -12.00 24.90 10.88
C THR A 74 -12.37 24.85 9.40
N LYS A 75 -11.99 25.88 8.64
CA LYS A 75 -12.18 25.92 7.18
C LYS A 75 -11.25 24.97 6.44
N LEU A 76 -10.07 24.66 7.02
CA LEU A 76 -8.99 23.95 6.38
C LEU A 76 -9.05 22.41 6.58
N GLY A 77 -9.77 21.92 7.59
CA GLY A 77 -9.80 20.51 7.99
C GLY A 77 -8.50 20.04 8.64
N HIS A 78 -8.52 18.82 9.15
CA HIS A 78 -7.40 18.19 9.85
C HIS A 78 -6.65 17.23 8.94
N TYR A 79 -5.34 17.09 9.19
CA TYR A 79 -4.49 16.12 8.49
C TYR A 79 -4.27 14.90 9.36
N PHE A 80 -4.58 13.73 8.81
CA PHE A 80 -4.33 12.45 9.44
C PHE A 80 -3.28 11.67 8.65
N LYS A 81 -2.41 10.98 9.38
CA LYS A 81 -1.49 10.01 8.80
C LYS A 81 -2.24 8.71 8.62
N LYS A 82 -2.33 8.23 7.38
CA LYS A 82 -2.96 6.95 7.03
C LYS A 82 -1.97 6.09 6.26
N TYR A 83 -2.21 4.79 6.20
CA TYR A 83 -1.34 3.84 5.53
C TYR A 83 -2.05 3.18 4.35
N ILE A 84 -1.26 2.85 3.36
CA ILE A 84 -1.67 2.06 2.19
C ILE A 84 -0.74 0.86 2.17
N TRP A 85 -1.31 -0.34 2.19
CA TRP A 85 -0.56 -1.57 1.94
C TRP A 85 -0.51 -1.83 0.44
N ILE A 86 0.65 -2.22 -0.03
CA ILE A 86 0.90 -2.59 -1.41
C ILE A 86 1.18 -4.08 -1.41
N LEU A 87 0.35 -4.85 -2.09
CA LEU A 87 0.52 -6.29 -2.24
C LEU A 87 0.80 -6.60 -3.70
N ILE A 88 1.82 -7.40 -3.96
CA ILE A 88 2.25 -7.76 -5.31
C ILE A 88 2.33 -9.26 -5.43
N ASN A 89 1.66 -9.81 -6.44
CA ASN A 89 1.84 -11.16 -6.93
C ASN A 89 2.52 -11.09 -8.30
N LYS A 90 3.83 -11.36 -8.36
CA LYS A 90 4.62 -11.25 -9.59
C LYS A 90 4.22 -12.29 -10.63
N ILE A 91 3.85 -13.50 -10.21
CA ILE A 91 3.46 -14.60 -11.10
C ILE A 91 2.14 -14.28 -11.79
N GLU A 92 1.17 -13.85 -11.02
CA GLU A 92 -0.16 -13.47 -11.54
C GLU A 92 -0.19 -12.05 -12.14
N GLN A 93 0.92 -11.31 -12.05
CA GLN A 93 1.07 -9.92 -12.53
C GLN A 93 -0.01 -8.98 -11.96
N VAL A 94 -0.27 -9.09 -10.66
CA VAL A 94 -1.24 -8.26 -9.94
C VAL A 94 -0.53 -7.41 -8.90
N ALA A 95 -0.76 -6.09 -8.93
CA ALA A 95 -0.46 -5.17 -7.85
C ALA A 95 -1.79 -4.66 -7.26
N TYR A 96 -1.93 -4.75 -5.95
CA TYR A 96 -3.13 -4.34 -5.24
C TYR A 96 -2.76 -3.33 -4.15
N PHE A 97 -3.53 -2.25 -4.10
CA PHE A 97 -3.38 -1.20 -3.09
C PHE A 97 -4.55 -1.29 -2.12
N LEU A 98 -4.26 -1.69 -0.89
CA LEU A 98 -5.25 -1.75 0.18
C LEU A 98 -5.17 -0.47 1.00
N TYR A 99 -6.25 0.30 0.99
CA TYR A 99 -6.44 1.46 1.85
C TYR A 99 -7.55 1.16 2.84
N ASP A 100 -7.24 1.25 4.12
CA ASP A 100 -8.26 1.17 5.17
C ASP A 100 -8.57 2.56 5.73
N ASN A 101 -9.86 2.85 5.81
CA ASN A 101 -10.37 4.11 6.34
C ASN A 101 -10.75 4.01 7.83
N ASP A 102 -10.37 2.94 8.53
CA ASP A 102 -10.60 2.85 9.97
C ASP A 102 -9.87 3.99 10.67
N GLU A 103 -10.62 4.79 11.45
CA GLU A 103 -10.09 5.99 12.12
C GLU A 103 -9.07 5.63 13.18
N ASN A 104 -9.12 4.42 13.73
CA ASN A 104 -8.37 4.05 14.93
C ASN A 104 -7.10 3.26 14.69
N ASP A 105 -6.91 2.59 13.55
CA ASP A 105 -5.75 1.73 13.33
C ASP A 105 -5.35 1.54 11.87
N SER A 106 -4.83 2.59 11.26
CA SER A 106 -4.46 2.57 9.84
C SER A 106 -3.18 1.78 9.52
N ARG A 107 -2.33 1.45 10.50
CA ARG A 107 -1.13 0.61 10.36
C ARG A 107 -1.24 -0.68 11.16
N GLY A 108 -2.38 -0.93 11.78
CA GLY A 108 -2.58 -2.04 12.67
C GLY A 108 -2.79 -3.37 11.98
N TYR A 109 -2.91 -4.39 12.82
CA TYR A 109 -3.08 -5.77 12.42
C TYR A 109 -4.38 -6.04 11.65
N ARG A 110 -5.50 -5.41 12.06
CA ARG A 110 -6.85 -5.72 11.56
C ARG A 110 -7.03 -5.63 10.04
N PRO A 111 -6.62 -4.52 9.38
CA PRO A 111 -6.86 -4.38 7.95
C PRO A 111 -6.21 -5.50 7.15
N ILE A 112 -4.95 -5.80 7.45
CA ILE A 112 -4.20 -6.80 6.69
C ILE A 112 -4.63 -8.22 7.02
N SER A 113 -4.94 -8.54 8.28
CA SER A 113 -5.46 -9.83 8.69
C SER A 113 -6.81 -10.14 8.03
N SER A 114 -7.72 -9.16 8.04
CA SER A 114 -9.01 -9.29 7.37
C SER A 114 -8.86 -9.46 5.84
N PHE A 115 -7.93 -8.73 5.25
CA PHE A 115 -7.68 -8.83 3.81
C PHE A 115 -7.10 -10.18 3.39
N LEU A 116 -6.15 -10.72 4.16
CA LEU A 116 -5.48 -12.00 3.92
C LEU A 116 -6.24 -13.21 4.50
N SER A 117 -7.45 -13.00 5.03
CA SER A 117 -8.26 -14.09 5.57
C SER A 117 -8.48 -15.18 4.51
N GLY A 118 -8.11 -16.42 4.87
CA GLY A 118 -8.19 -17.58 3.99
C GLY A 118 -7.05 -17.70 2.97
N PHE A 119 -6.09 -16.78 2.94
CA PHE A 119 -4.90 -16.93 2.11
C PHE A 119 -4.01 -18.05 2.62
N LYS A 120 -3.48 -18.86 1.68
CA LYS A 120 -2.54 -19.95 1.92
C LYS A 120 -1.39 -19.82 0.94
N GLY A 121 -0.19 -19.53 1.45
CA GLY A 121 0.97 -19.32 0.60
C GLY A 121 2.12 -18.63 1.32
N THR A 122 3.01 -18.02 0.56
CA THR A 122 4.19 -17.33 1.10
C THR A 122 3.97 -15.83 1.08
N LEU A 123 4.31 -15.17 2.19
CA LEU A 123 4.26 -13.73 2.36
C LEU A 123 5.67 -13.19 2.63
N GLU A 124 6.22 -12.38 1.74
CA GLU A 124 7.47 -11.67 1.96
C GLU A 124 7.19 -10.23 2.38
N SER A 125 7.73 -9.82 3.52
CA SER A 125 7.61 -8.45 4.03
C SER A 125 8.89 -8.01 4.76
N ASP A 126 8.86 -6.81 5.33
CA ASP A 126 9.84 -6.42 6.34
C ASP A 126 9.63 -7.22 7.66
N ALA A 127 10.49 -6.96 8.65
CA ALA A 127 10.40 -7.62 9.96
C ALA A 127 9.40 -6.96 10.92
N TYR A 128 8.44 -6.17 10.43
CA TYR A 128 7.48 -5.48 11.26
C TYR A 128 6.61 -6.46 12.08
N VAL A 129 6.34 -6.10 13.32
CA VAL A 129 5.67 -6.98 14.29
C VAL A 129 4.29 -7.48 13.85
N VAL A 130 3.58 -6.69 13.05
CA VAL A 130 2.25 -7.04 12.51
C VAL A 130 2.30 -8.31 11.67
N TYR A 131 3.32 -8.49 10.85
CA TYR A 131 3.47 -9.69 10.01
C TYR A 131 3.82 -10.93 10.83
N LYS A 132 4.60 -10.76 11.93
CA LYS A 132 4.88 -11.84 12.87
C LYS A 132 3.62 -12.29 13.62
N GLN A 133 2.75 -11.36 13.97
CA GLN A 133 1.46 -11.69 14.58
C GLN A 133 0.55 -12.39 13.56
N LEU A 134 0.50 -11.90 12.34
CA LEU A 134 -0.31 -12.47 11.25
C LEU A 134 -0.04 -13.97 11.08
N THR A 135 1.23 -14.36 11.00
CA THR A 135 1.59 -15.78 10.77
C THR A 135 1.36 -16.68 11.97
N LYS A 136 1.30 -16.14 13.19
CA LYS A 136 0.87 -16.90 14.37
C LYS A 136 -0.62 -17.23 14.33
N GLU A 137 -1.45 -16.32 13.81
CA GLU A 137 -2.90 -16.48 13.74
C GLU A 137 -3.35 -17.17 12.43
N HIS A 138 -2.51 -17.13 11.39
CA HIS A 138 -2.75 -17.76 10.09
C HIS A 138 -1.61 -18.73 9.74
N PRO A 139 -1.61 -19.97 10.30
CA PRO A 139 -0.52 -20.93 10.14
C PRO A 139 -0.31 -21.42 8.70
N ASP A 140 -1.29 -21.22 7.83
CA ASP A 140 -1.20 -21.52 6.39
C ASP A 140 -0.36 -20.48 5.61
N ILE A 141 0.09 -19.39 6.28
CA ILE A 141 0.95 -18.36 5.68
C ILE A 141 2.39 -18.57 6.13
N LEU A 142 3.27 -18.91 5.20
CA LEU A 142 4.71 -18.92 5.42
C LEU A 142 5.26 -17.50 5.29
N HIS A 143 5.86 -16.97 6.35
CA HIS A 143 6.46 -15.63 6.31
C HIS A 143 7.95 -15.68 5.98
N CYS A 144 8.35 -14.90 4.98
CA CYS A 144 9.74 -14.65 4.61
C CYS A 144 10.10 -13.18 4.82
N ILE A 145 11.32 -12.93 5.28
CA ILE A 145 11.82 -11.56 5.45
C ILE A 145 12.49 -11.10 4.15
N CYS A 146 12.11 -9.91 3.71
CA CYS A 146 12.66 -9.29 2.51
C CYS A 146 14.15 -8.93 2.70
N TRP A 147 15.00 -9.50 1.88
CA TRP A 147 16.46 -9.27 1.92
C TRP A 147 16.85 -7.82 1.64
N ALA A 148 16.10 -7.09 0.83
CA ALA A 148 16.33 -5.67 0.61
C ALA A 148 16.21 -4.86 1.90
N HIS A 149 15.22 -5.18 2.76
CA HIS A 149 15.08 -4.55 4.08
C HIS A 149 16.20 -4.96 5.03
N VAL A 150 16.62 -6.24 5.00
CA VAL A 150 17.78 -6.71 5.79
C VAL A 150 19.05 -5.96 5.38
N ARG A 151 19.30 -5.88 4.07
CA ARG A 151 20.43 -5.12 3.51
C ARG A 151 20.43 -3.66 3.97
N ALA A 152 19.27 -2.99 3.90
CA ALA A 152 19.16 -1.60 4.33
C ALA A 152 19.48 -1.42 5.83
N LYS A 153 19.18 -2.42 6.69
CA LYS A 153 19.56 -2.40 8.11
C LYS A 153 21.06 -2.51 8.32
N PHE A 154 21.75 -3.37 7.58
CA PHE A 154 23.22 -3.46 7.65
C PHE A 154 23.89 -2.19 7.10
N GLN A 155 23.36 -1.62 6.00
CA GLN A 155 23.84 -0.35 5.50
C GLN A 155 23.72 0.76 6.55
N TYR A 156 22.56 0.87 7.19
CA TYR A 156 22.33 1.85 8.24
C TYR A 156 23.25 1.64 9.46
N ALA A 157 23.44 0.40 9.90
CA ALA A 157 24.36 0.08 10.99
C ALA A 157 25.79 0.51 10.64
N PHE A 158 26.27 0.22 9.44
CA PHE A 158 27.59 0.64 8.97
C PHE A 158 27.73 2.18 8.91
N GLU A 159 26.71 2.89 8.48
CA GLU A 159 26.73 4.35 8.43
C GLU A 159 26.90 4.99 9.81
N ILE A 160 26.31 4.38 10.84
CA ILE A 160 26.36 4.89 12.21
C ILE A 160 27.64 4.45 12.93
N SER A 161 27.93 3.14 12.98
CA SER A 161 28.99 2.57 13.79
C SER A 161 30.34 2.47 13.06
N LYS A 162 30.32 2.46 11.72
CA LYS A 162 31.50 2.17 10.87
C LYS A 162 32.07 0.77 11.08
N GLU A 163 31.28 -0.14 11.66
CA GLU A 163 31.70 -1.51 11.90
C GLU A 163 31.84 -2.30 10.58
N GLU A 164 33.01 -2.91 10.39
CA GLU A 164 33.34 -3.65 9.17
C GLU A 164 32.45 -4.89 9.01
N ASP A 165 32.02 -5.51 10.11
CA ASP A 165 31.09 -6.65 10.07
C ASP A 165 29.76 -6.29 9.38
N ALA A 166 29.22 -5.11 9.68
CA ALA A 166 28.01 -4.62 9.04
C ALA A 166 28.19 -4.43 7.51
N ALA A 167 29.35 -3.90 7.11
CA ALA A 167 29.71 -3.77 5.70
C ALA A 167 29.87 -5.13 5.03
N TRP A 168 30.49 -6.11 5.73
CA TRP A 168 30.65 -7.45 5.21
C TRP A 168 29.29 -8.14 4.95
N TYR A 169 28.36 -8.13 5.92
CA TYR A 169 27.01 -8.70 5.72
C TYR A 169 26.25 -8.03 4.58
N ARG A 170 26.30 -6.70 4.49
CA ARG A 170 25.71 -5.97 3.35
C ARG A 170 26.27 -6.47 2.02
N ASN A 171 27.61 -6.60 1.91
CA ASN A 171 28.26 -7.05 0.69
C ASN A 171 27.90 -8.50 0.32
N GLN A 172 27.73 -9.39 1.33
CA GLN A 172 27.26 -10.75 1.07
C GLN A 172 25.84 -10.74 0.50
N ILE A 173 24.98 -9.87 0.99
CA ILE A 173 23.61 -9.74 0.44
C ILE A 173 23.67 -9.18 -0.99
N ASP A 174 24.50 -8.16 -1.23
CA ASP A 174 24.69 -7.58 -2.58
C ASP A 174 25.18 -8.62 -3.61
N TYR A 175 25.94 -9.62 -3.16
CA TYR A 175 26.40 -10.72 -4.03
C TYR A 175 25.29 -11.69 -4.45
N LEU A 176 24.18 -11.72 -3.71
CA LEU A 176 23.02 -12.59 -4.02
C LEU A 176 22.06 -11.96 -5.06
N TYR A 177 22.23 -10.67 -5.37
CA TYR A 177 21.40 -9.92 -6.33
C TYR A 177 22.19 -9.59 -7.60
#